data_ce90615e36d02de51b69588c7ca3ce26
#
_entry.id   ce90615e36d02de51b69588c7ca3ce26
#
_cell.length_a   1.000
_cell.length_b   1.000
_cell.length_c   1.000
_cell.angle_alpha   90.00
_cell.angle_beta   90.00
_cell.angle_gamma   90.00
#
_symmetry.space_group_name_H-M   'P 1'
#
loop_
_entity.id
_entity.type
_entity.pdbx_description
1 polymer ?
#
loop_
_entity_poly.entity_id
_entity_poly.type
_entity_poly.pdbx_seq_one_letter_code
_entity_poly.pdbx_strand_id
1 'polypeptide(L)'
;MGEGGTGTRPRLSLAQIVNMNVGFFGIQYSFGLQQGNMSPIYRYLGADEATLPLLWLAGPMTGLLVQPVVGALSDRTLSPRGRRTPYFLVGAVLCSLALLAMPFSPALWAAAGLLWILDAANNVTMEPYRAYVTDRLAPAQQAQGFLTQSAFTGLGQTLSYLTPSLLVGLGMSGDAVNARGIPHITTLAFLLGAVFSITSILWSVRTTPELPLTAAERARIAALPRGMGPALREIADAMRDMPATMRQLAVMKLFQWYAMFCYWQYVVLALARTLYGTSDPQSAGFREAGLVNGQLGGFYNFVAFLSALAMVPVTRRFGARWVHAAALTAAGVGMWMLP
;
A
#
# COMPACT_ATOMS: atom_id res chain seq x y z
N MET A 1 -5.10 38.25 -4.64
CA MET A 1 -5.83 38.25 -3.36
C MET A 1 -7.31 38.12 -3.70
N GLY A 2 -7.86 36.94 -3.60
CA GLY A 2 -9.26 36.63 -3.82
C GLY A 2 -9.66 35.64 -2.74
N GLU A 3 -10.37 36.13 -1.73
CA GLU A 3 -10.98 35.31 -0.69
C GLU A 3 -12.08 34.43 -1.33
N GLY A 4 -11.66 33.28 -1.83
CA GLY A 4 -12.57 32.22 -2.24
C GLY A 4 -13.14 31.56 -1.00
N GLY A 5 -14.45 31.69 -0.78
CA GLY A 5 -15.22 31.24 0.36
C GLY A 5 -14.80 29.89 0.89
N THR A 6 -14.13 29.88 2.02
CA THR A 6 -13.87 28.70 2.84
C THR A 6 -15.18 28.30 3.50
N GLY A 7 -15.98 27.51 2.80
CA GLY A 7 -17.06 26.78 3.47
C GLY A 7 -16.40 26.01 4.61
N THR A 8 -16.72 26.40 5.86
CA THR A 8 -16.13 25.82 7.05
C THR A 8 -16.41 24.32 7.06
N ARG A 9 -15.35 23.50 6.79
CA ARG A 9 -15.49 22.05 6.87
C ARG A 9 -15.91 21.68 8.29
N PRO A 10 -16.98 20.89 8.48
CA PRO A 10 -17.43 20.51 9.81
C PRO A 10 -16.34 19.71 10.51
N ARG A 11 -16.11 20.03 11.78
CA ARG A 11 -15.19 19.25 12.61
C ARG A 11 -15.74 17.84 12.81
N LEU A 12 -14.89 16.84 12.61
CA LEU A 12 -15.22 15.45 12.88
C LEU A 12 -14.79 15.06 14.30
N SER A 13 -15.57 14.19 14.93
CA SER A 13 -15.14 13.49 16.16
C SER A 13 -14.00 12.52 15.84
N LEU A 14 -13.25 12.11 16.88
CA LEU A 14 -12.21 11.10 16.73
C LEU A 14 -12.73 9.79 16.12
N ALA A 15 -13.92 9.34 16.56
CA ALA A 15 -14.56 8.15 16.01
C ALA A 15 -14.87 8.28 14.52
N GLN A 16 -15.28 9.44 14.05
CA GLN A 16 -15.51 9.69 12.63
C GLN A 16 -14.19 9.72 11.85
N ILE A 17 -13.11 10.30 12.41
CA ILE A 17 -11.78 10.29 11.79
C ILE A 17 -11.24 8.85 11.71
N VAL A 18 -11.47 8.02 12.71
CA VAL A 18 -11.13 6.59 12.67
C VAL A 18 -11.94 5.90 11.58
N ASN A 19 -13.27 6.05 11.58
CA ASN A 19 -14.15 5.41 10.59
C ASN A 19 -13.81 5.80 9.14
N MET A 20 -13.46 7.06 8.90
CA MET A 20 -13.06 7.49 7.56
C MET A 20 -11.75 6.86 7.10
N ASN A 21 -10.90 6.39 8.00
CA ASN A 21 -9.60 5.80 7.68
C ASN A 21 -9.60 4.26 7.73
N VAL A 22 -10.68 3.59 8.14
CA VAL A 22 -10.78 2.12 8.16
C VAL A 22 -10.48 1.50 6.79
N GLY A 23 -10.93 2.15 5.70
CA GLY A 23 -10.64 1.65 4.35
C GLY A 23 -9.16 1.58 4.01
N PHE A 24 -8.32 2.38 4.65
CA PHE A 24 -6.88 2.33 4.47
C PHE A 24 -6.27 1.05 5.05
N PHE A 25 -6.90 0.45 6.06
CA PHE A 25 -6.53 -0.86 6.59
C PHE A 25 -6.55 -1.95 5.51
N GLY A 26 -7.65 -2.07 4.76
CA GLY A 26 -7.77 -3.10 3.72
C GLY A 26 -6.75 -2.92 2.58
N ILE A 27 -6.48 -1.67 2.17
CA ILE A 27 -5.44 -1.36 1.19
C ILE A 27 -4.07 -1.81 1.71
N GLN A 28 -3.74 -1.49 2.95
CA GLN A 28 -2.43 -1.79 3.53
C GLN A 28 -2.27 -3.27 3.88
N TYR A 29 -3.36 -3.95 4.22
CA TYR A 29 -3.37 -5.40 4.36
C TYR A 29 -3.03 -6.09 3.02
N SER A 30 -3.62 -5.61 1.90
CA SER A 30 -3.29 -6.07 0.55
C SER A 30 -1.81 -5.86 0.21
N PHE A 31 -1.25 -4.68 0.49
CA PHE A 31 0.16 -4.40 0.28
C PHE A 31 1.08 -5.32 1.10
N GLY A 32 0.76 -5.56 2.37
CA GLY A 32 1.56 -6.45 3.22
C GLY A 32 1.52 -7.90 2.74
N LEU A 33 0.36 -8.41 2.28
CA LEU A 33 0.26 -9.73 1.64
C LEU A 33 1.16 -9.84 0.42
N GLN A 34 1.13 -8.83 -0.43
CA GLN A 34 1.93 -8.74 -1.65
C GLN A 34 3.42 -8.76 -1.32
N GLN A 35 3.87 -7.88 -0.42
CA GLN A 35 5.27 -7.78 -0.02
C GLN A 35 5.81 -9.06 0.63
N GLY A 36 5.00 -9.73 1.44
CA GLY A 36 5.41 -10.93 2.18
C GLY A 36 5.33 -12.23 1.38
N ASN A 37 4.43 -12.31 0.37
CA ASN A 37 4.08 -13.59 -0.23
C ASN A 37 4.31 -13.70 -1.75
N MET A 38 4.53 -12.59 -2.48
CA MET A 38 4.60 -12.69 -3.95
C MET A 38 5.85 -13.40 -4.44
N SER A 39 7.03 -13.15 -3.85
CA SER A 39 8.24 -13.90 -4.21
C SER A 39 8.10 -15.40 -3.94
N PRO A 40 7.62 -15.86 -2.76
CA PRO A 40 7.28 -17.27 -2.55
C PRO A 40 6.29 -17.83 -3.57
N ILE A 41 5.19 -17.13 -3.87
CA ILE A 41 4.20 -17.58 -4.86
C ILE A 41 4.84 -17.77 -6.24
N TYR A 42 5.65 -16.82 -6.69
CA TYR A 42 6.37 -16.93 -7.96
C TYR A 42 7.31 -18.13 -7.97
N ARG A 43 8.01 -18.38 -6.86
CA ARG A 43 8.91 -19.55 -6.71
C ARG A 43 8.12 -20.86 -6.74
N TYR A 44 6.96 -20.96 -6.07
CA TYR A 44 6.08 -22.13 -6.15
C TYR A 44 5.59 -22.40 -7.57
N LEU A 45 5.39 -21.35 -8.38
CA LEU A 45 4.99 -21.44 -9.78
C LEU A 45 6.16 -21.64 -10.76
N GLY A 46 7.39 -21.88 -10.25
CA GLY A 46 8.55 -22.21 -11.05
C GLY A 46 9.37 -21.01 -11.56
N ALA A 47 9.23 -19.82 -10.97
CA ALA A 47 10.07 -18.69 -11.34
C ALA A 47 11.52 -18.90 -10.93
N ASP A 48 12.46 -18.58 -11.82
CA ASP A 48 13.87 -18.46 -11.47
C ASP A 48 14.15 -17.19 -10.66
N GLU A 49 15.13 -17.24 -9.78
CA GLU A 49 15.52 -16.10 -8.96
C GLU A 49 15.94 -14.88 -9.79
N ALA A 50 16.63 -15.11 -10.90
CA ALA A 50 17.05 -14.05 -11.83
C ALA A 50 15.87 -13.34 -12.49
N THR A 51 14.69 -13.96 -12.58
CA THR A 51 13.49 -13.37 -13.19
C THR A 51 12.62 -12.58 -12.20
N LEU A 52 12.83 -12.74 -10.90
CA LEU A 52 12.04 -12.05 -9.86
C LEU A 52 12.00 -10.52 -10.05
N PRO A 53 13.11 -9.82 -10.37
CA PRO A 53 13.07 -8.37 -10.57
C PRO A 53 12.10 -7.94 -11.69
N LEU A 54 12.00 -8.71 -12.76
CA LEU A 54 11.06 -8.44 -13.86
C LEU A 54 9.61 -8.66 -13.43
N LEU A 55 9.35 -9.70 -12.65
CA LEU A 55 8.01 -10.01 -12.14
C LEU A 55 7.53 -8.95 -11.14
N TRP A 56 8.46 -8.30 -10.41
CA TRP A 56 8.16 -7.23 -9.45
C TRP A 56 8.08 -5.83 -10.06
N LEU A 57 8.27 -5.67 -11.39
CA LEU A 57 8.15 -4.37 -12.07
C LEU A 57 6.75 -3.74 -11.92
N ALA A 58 5.73 -4.54 -11.62
CA ALA A 58 4.37 -4.06 -11.44
C ALA A 58 4.31 -2.88 -10.43
N GLY A 59 4.91 -3.02 -9.25
CA GLY A 59 4.88 -2.01 -8.20
C GLY A 59 5.43 -0.65 -8.63
N PRO A 60 6.71 -0.55 -9.04
CA PRO A 60 7.30 0.72 -9.50
C PRO A 60 6.57 1.31 -10.69
N MET A 61 6.18 0.50 -11.67
CA MET A 61 5.53 0.98 -12.90
C MET A 61 4.12 1.49 -12.63
N THR A 62 3.31 0.78 -11.85
CA THR A 62 1.96 1.26 -11.51
C THR A 62 2.01 2.48 -10.60
N GLY A 63 2.95 2.54 -9.66
CA GLY A 63 3.19 3.73 -8.84
C GLY A 63 3.54 4.94 -9.66
N LEU A 64 4.43 4.80 -10.64
CA LEU A 64 4.86 5.89 -11.51
C LEU A 64 3.76 6.34 -12.49
N LEU A 65 2.99 5.40 -13.04
CA LEU A 65 2.03 5.68 -14.13
C LEU A 65 0.61 5.88 -13.60
N VAL A 66 0.13 5.01 -12.70
CA VAL A 66 -1.27 4.99 -12.27
C VAL A 66 -1.55 6.09 -11.24
N GLN A 67 -0.65 6.29 -10.26
CA GLN A 67 -0.88 7.27 -9.19
C GLN A 67 -1.11 8.70 -9.71
N PRO A 68 -0.23 9.29 -10.53
CA PRO A 68 -0.43 10.66 -11.03
C PRO A 68 -1.68 10.78 -11.90
N VAL A 69 -1.92 9.77 -12.75
CA VAL A 69 -3.09 9.77 -13.65
C VAL A 69 -4.38 9.70 -12.86
N VAL A 70 -4.48 8.78 -11.90
CA VAL A 70 -5.67 8.64 -11.06
C VAL A 70 -5.86 9.86 -10.15
N GLY A 71 -4.79 10.43 -9.63
CA GLY A 71 -4.82 11.69 -8.88
C GLY A 71 -5.49 12.79 -9.71
N ALA A 72 -4.94 13.06 -10.91
CA ALA A 72 -5.46 14.09 -11.81
C ALA A 72 -6.91 13.81 -12.29
N LEU A 73 -7.26 12.56 -12.56
CA LEU A 73 -8.61 12.18 -12.97
C LEU A 73 -9.61 12.34 -11.82
N SER A 74 -9.26 11.90 -10.61
CA SER A 74 -10.13 11.99 -9.45
C SER A 74 -10.40 13.45 -9.04
N ASP A 75 -9.44 14.36 -9.27
CA ASP A 75 -9.62 15.80 -9.06
C ASP A 75 -10.65 16.44 -10.02
N ARG A 76 -10.84 15.85 -11.18
CA ARG A 76 -11.74 16.35 -12.26
C ARG A 76 -13.07 15.62 -12.34
N THR A 77 -13.27 14.61 -11.48
CA THR A 77 -14.48 13.79 -11.52
C THR A 77 -15.65 14.51 -10.87
N LEU A 78 -16.76 14.53 -11.60
CA LEU A 78 -18.08 14.97 -11.11
C LEU A 78 -19.00 13.74 -11.11
N SER A 79 -19.27 13.19 -9.93
CA SER A 79 -20.12 12.02 -9.74
C SER A 79 -21.14 12.27 -8.64
N PRO A 80 -22.35 11.67 -8.74
CA PRO A 80 -23.35 11.74 -7.68
C PRO A 80 -22.90 11.15 -6.34
N ARG A 81 -21.91 10.22 -6.39
CA ARG A 81 -21.35 9.56 -5.19
C ARG A 81 -20.14 10.28 -4.60
N GLY A 82 -19.77 11.45 -5.12
CA GLY A 82 -18.55 12.16 -4.78
C GLY A 82 -17.49 12.01 -5.87
N ARG A 83 -16.38 12.72 -5.76
CA ARG A 83 -15.31 12.69 -6.76
C ARG A 83 -14.27 11.57 -6.50
N ARG A 84 -14.07 11.17 -5.25
CA ARG A 84 -13.08 10.14 -4.83
C ARG A 84 -13.69 8.74 -4.70
N THR A 85 -14.93 8.67 -4.20
CA THR A 85 -15.64 7.41 -3.91
C THR A 85 -15.69 6.43 -5.08
N PRO A 86 -15.93 6.83 -6.35
CA PRO A 86 -15.90 5.87 -7.46
C PRO A 86 -14.59 5.14 -7.60
N TYR A 87 -13.46 5.84 -7.38
CA TYR A 87 -12.12 5.24 -7.44
C TYR A 87 -11.88 4.26 -6.29
N PHE A 88 -12.35 4.59 -5.07
CA PHE A 88 -12.27 3.67 -3.93
C PHE A 88 -12.98 2.35 -4.24
N LEU A 89 -14.20 2.43 -4.77
CA LEU A 89 -15.01 1.26 -5.03
C LEU A 89 -14.45 0.42 -6.18
N VAL A 90 -14.06 1.05 -7.29
CA VAL A 90 -13.46 0.34 -8.43
C VAL A 90 -12.14 -0.33 -8.00
N GLY A 91 -11.26 0.40 -7.33
CA GLY A 91 -10.01 -0.16 -6.86
C GLY A 91 -10.21 -1.28 -5.85
N ALA A 92 -11.14 -1.14 -4.87
CA ALA A 92 -11.44 -2.18 -3.90
C ALA A 92 -11.98 -3.46 -4.55
N VAL A 93 -12.88 -3.34 -5.54
CA VAL A 93 -13.41 -4.49 -6.28
C VAL A 93 -12.29 -5.19 -7.05
N LEU A 94 -11.50 -4.45 -7.83
CA LEU A 94 -10.39 -5.04 -8.60
C LEU A 94 -9.33 -5.66 -7.68
N CYS A 95 -8.98 -5.00 -6.57
CA CYS A 95 -8.06 -5.52 -5.57
C CYS A 95 -8.59 -6.84 -4.97
N SER A 96 -9.86 -6.87 -4.55
CA SER A 96 -10.47 -8.07 -3.98
C SER A 96 -10.50 -9.22 -4.98
N LEU A 97 -10.85 -8.98 -6.24
CA LEU A 97 -10.84 -10.00 -7.30
C LEU A 97 -9.43 -10.53 -7.57
N ALA A 98 -8.42 -9.64 -7.63
CA ALA A 98 -7.03 -10.05 -7.82
C ALA A 98 -6.52 -10.87 -6.63
N LEU A 99 -6.83 -10.48 -5.39
CA LEU A 99 -6.48 -11.26 -4.19
C LEU A 99 -7.16 -12.62 -4.17
N LEU A 100 -8.45 -12.70 -4.54
CA LEU A 100 -9.16 -13.98 -4.64
C LEU A 100 -8.52 -14.92 -5.68
N ALA A 101 -8.11 -14.38 -6.83
CA ALA A 101 -7.58 -15.17 -7.93
C ALA A 101 -6.11 -15.58 -7.71
N MET A 102 -5.32 -14.79 -6.99
CA MET A 102 -3.87 -14.95 -6.86
C MET A 102 -3.42 -16.36 -6.42
N PRO A 103 -3.96 -16.97 -5.34
CA PRO A 103 -3.55 -18.31 -4.90
C PRO A 103 -3.94 -19.43 -5.85
N PHE A 104 -4.84 -19.15 -6.77
CA PHE A 104 -5.34 -20.12 -7.77
C PHE A 104 -4.73 -19.90 -9.16
N SER A 105 -3.69 -19.08 -9.25
CA SER A 105 -3.03 -18.77 -10.53
C SER A 105 -2.58 -20.05 -11.24
N PRO A 106 -3.00 -20.27 -12.49
CA PRO A 106 -2.70 -21.51 -13.21
C PRO A 106 -1.23 -21.60 -13.63
N ALA A 107 -0.55 -20.46 -13.76
CA ALA A 107 0.83 -20.38 -14.23
C ALA A 107 1.48 -19.06 -13.77
N LEU A 108 2.81 -18.98 -13.88
CA LEU A 108 3.61 -17.82 -13.49
C LEU A 108 3.16 -16.52 -14.18
N TRP A 109 2.88 -16.56 -15.48
CA TRP A 109 2.42 -15.38 -16.23
C TRP A 109 1.07 -14.85 -15.72
N ALA A 110 0.18 -15.74 -15.26
CA ALA A 110 -1.11 -15.35 -14.69
C ALA A 110 -0.93 -14.65 -13.33
N ALA A 111 -0.08 -15.20 -12.46
CA ALA A 111 0.26 -14.56 -11.19
C ALA A 111 0.94 -13.20 -11.40
N ALA A 112 1.82 -13.08 -12.40
CA ALA A 112 2.43 -11.79 -12.77
C ALA A 112 1.37 -10.79 -13.24
N GLY A 113 0.47 -11.18 -14.13
CA GLY A 113 -0.64 -10.33 -14.59
C GLY A 113 -1.57 -9.90 -13.45
N LEU A 114 -1.88 -10.82 -12.52
CA LEU A 114 -2.67 -10.50 -11.34
C LEU A 114 -1.94 -9.52 -10.40
N LEU A 115 -0.62 -9.58 -10.29
CA LEU A 115 0.15 -8.59 -9.54
C LEU A 115 0.03 -7.20 -10.16
N TRP A 116 0.10 -7.07 -11.48
CA TRP A 116 -0.14 -5.79 -12.18
C TRP A 116 -1.53 -5.23 -11.89
N ILE A 117 -2.56 -6.08 -11.93
CA ILE A 117 -3.94 -5.68 -11.60
C ILE A 117 -4.04 -5.26 -10.13
N LEU A 118 -3.45 -6.03 -9.22
CA LEU A 118 -3.48 -5.79 -7.79
C LEU A 118 -2.78 -4.47 -7.43
N ASP A 119 -1.59 -4.22 -7.95
CA ASP A 119 -0.84 -2.98 -7.76
C ASP A 119 -1.59 -1.77 -8.34
N ALA A 120 -2.10 -1.89 -9.56
CA ALA A 120 -2.89 -0.83 -10.18
C ALA A 120 -4.15 -0.53 -9.34
N ALA A 121 -4.88 -1.55 -8.89
CA ALA A 121 -6.08 -1.40 -8.06
C ALA A 121 -5.79 -0.73 -6.72
N ASN A 122 -4.71 -1.12 -6.06
CA ASN A 122 -4.25 -0.48 -4.82
C ASN A 122 -3.94 1.01 -5.06
N ASN A 123 -3.25 1.35 -6.14
CA ASN A 123 -2.91 2.74 -6.48
C ASN A 123 -4.15 3.56 -6.87
N VAL A 124 -5.11 2.96 -7.61
CA VAL A 124 -6.40 3.58 -7.93
C VAL A 124 -7.19 3.95 -6.66
N THR A 125 -7.07 3.16 -5.60
CA THR A 125 -7.73 3.44 -4.32
C THR A 125 -6.91 4.41 -3.47
N MET A 126 -5.62 4.19 -3.34
CA MET A 126 -4.77 4.84 -2.34
C MET A 126 -4.59 6.34 -2.60
N GLU A 127 -4.37 6.78 -3.83
CA GLU A 127 -4.13 8.20 -4.11
C GLU A 127 -5.37 9.07 -3.87
N PRO A 128 -6.56 8.75 -4.39
CA PRO A 128 -7.75 9.49 -4.04
C PRO A 128 -8.08 9.42 -2.54
N TYR A 129 -7.70 8.33 -1.86
CA TYR A 129 -7.95 8.18 -0.43
C TYR A 129 -7.08 9.13 0.41
N ARG A 130 -5.82 9.35 0.03
CA ARG A 130 -4.96 10.36 0.67
C ARG A 130 -5.52 11.77 0.49
N ALA A 131 -5.97 12.10 -0.72
CA ALA A 131 -6.60 13.37 -1.01
C ALA A 131 -7.94 13.56 -0.25
N TYR A 132 -8.70 12.48 -0.04
CA TYR A 132 -9.95 12.48 0.72
C TYR A 132 -9.75 12.98 2.16
N VAL A 133 -8.62 12.68 2.81
CA VAL A 133 -8.29 13.19 4.15
C VAL A 133 -8.26 14.73 4.16
N THR A 134 -7.63 15.33 3.17
CA THR A 134 -7.55 16.79 3.05
C THR A 134 -8.85 17.41 2.58
N ASP A 135 -9.62 16.70 1.76
CA ASP A 135 -10.92 17.18 1.26
C ASP A 135 -11.98 17.20 2.36
N ARG A 136 -11.93 16.25 3.30
CA ARG A 136 -12.97 16.03 4.33
C ARG A 136 -12.66 16.74 5.65
N LEU A 137 -11.39 16.87 6.03
CA LEU A 137 -11.00 17.40 7.33
C LEU A 137 -10.67 18.90 7.28
N ALA A 138 -11.08 19.61 8.33
CA ALA A 138 -10.61 20.98 8.56
C ALA A 138 -9.09 21.00 8.72
N PRO A 139 -8.37 22.08 8.31
CA PRO A 139 -6.90 22.15 8.38
C PRO A 139 -6.32 21.77 9.75
N ALA A 140 -7.00 22.17 10.84
CA ALA A 140 -6.58 21.85 12.21
C ALA A 140 -6.66 20.34 12.55
N GLN A 141 -7.43 19.54 11.80
CA GLN A 141 -7.62 18.10 12.02
C GLN A 141 -6.86 17.23 11.01
N GLN A 142 -6.28 17.81 9.96
CA GLN A 142 -5.59 17.04 8.92
C GLN A 142 -4.42 16.22 9.47
N ALA A 143 -3.63 16.80 10.37
CA ALA A 143 -2.54 16.07 11.03
C ALA A 143 -3.04 14.82 11.77
N GLN A 144 -4.18 14.92 12.47
CA GLN A 144 -4.82 13.79 13.13
C GLN A 144 -5.34 12.76 12.13
N GLY A 145 -5.90 13.20 11.01
CA GLY A 145 -6.36 12.33 9.92
C GLY A 145 -5.22 11.49 9.33
N PHE A 146 -4.09 12.13 9.00
CA PHE A 146 -2.90 11.42 8.49
C PHE A 146 -2.24 10.52 9.52
N LEU A 147 -2.23 10.89 10.80
CA LEU A 147 -1.74 10.03 11.87
C LEU A 147 -2.60 8.78 11.99
N THR A 148 -3.91 8.91 11.96
CA THR A 148 -4.85 7.78 11.97
C THR A 148 -4.65 6.89 10.73
N GLN A 149 -4.45 7.49 9.55
CA GLN A 149 -4.14 6.74 8.33
C GLN A 149 -2.83 5.95 8.46
N SER A 150 -1.78 6.55 9.05
CA SER A 150 -0.50 5.87 9.32
C SER A 150 -0.66 4.73 10.33
N ALA A 151 -1.53 4.88 11.33
CA ALA A 151 -1.85 3.81 12.25
C ALA A 151 -2.50 2.62 11.53
N PHE A 152 -3.46 2.85 10.64
CA PHE A 152 -4.05 1.79 9.82
C PHE A 152 -3.05 1.17 8.82
N THR A 153 -2.06 1.93 8.35
CA THR A 153 -0.94 1.38 7.56
C THR A 153 -0.18 0.34 8.37
N GLY A 154 0.30 0.70 9.55
CA GLY A 154 1.05 -0.21 10.42
C GLY A 154 0.22 -1.42 10.83
N LEU A 155 -1.03 -1.22 11.24
CA LEU A 155 -1.92 -2.29 11.65
C LEU A 155 -2.23 -3.26 10.49
N GLY A 156 -2.58 -2.74 9.32
CA GLY A 156 -2.90 -3.53 8.14
C GLY A 156 -1.72 -4.40 7.69
N GLN A 157 -0.55 -3.80 7.58
CA GLN A 157 0.66 -4.53 7.19
C GLN A 157 1.09 -5.53 8.28
N THR A 158 1.10 -5.14 9.55
CA THR A 158 1.42 -6.07 10.65
C THR A 158 0.54 -7.31 10.61
N LEU A 159 -0.78 -7.13 10.53
CA LEU A 159 -1.72 -8.25 10.52
C LEU A 159 -1.57 -9.10 9.25
N SER A 160 -1.36 -8.49 8.08
CA SER A 160 -1.19 -9.25 6.83
C SER A 160 0.04 -10.16 6.87
N TYR A 161 1.16 -9.66 7.37
CA TYR A 161 2.38 -10.44 7.53
C TYR A 161 2.24 -11.56 8.58
N LEU A 162 1.53 -11.29 9.68
CA LEU A 162 1.32 -12.27 10.76
C LEU A 162 0.21 -13.28 10.44
N THR A 163 -0.68 -13.01 9.49
CA THR A 163 -1.84 -13.89 9.22
C THR A 163 -1.47 -15.35 9.00
N PRO A 164 -0.45 -15.73 8.18
CA PRO A 164 -0.06 -17.13 8.04
C PRO A 164 0.34 -17.77 9.38
N SER A 165 1.16 -17.09 10.19
CA SER A 165 1.59 -17.59 11.50
C SER A 165 0.42 -17.69 12.50
N LEU A 166 -0.52 -16.74 12.46
CA LEU A 166 -1.72 -16.80 13.29
C LEU A 166 -2.61 -18.00 12.91
N LEU A 167 -2.74 -18.31 11.62
CA LEU A 167 -3.49 -19.47 11.14
C LEU A 167 -2.84 -20.77 11.61
N VAL A 168 -1.51 -20.86 11.60
CA VAL A 168 -0.80 -22.01 12.18
C VAL A 168 -1.04 -22.09 13.68
N GLY A 169 -0.99 -20.97 14.41
CA GLY A 169 -1.32 -20.91 15.83
C GLY A 169 -2.77 -21.33 16.16
N LEU A 170 -3.69 -21.19 15.21
CA LEU A 170 -5.07 -21.65 15.31
C LEU A 170 -5.24 -23.14 14.91
N GLY A 171 -4.13 -23.86 14.64
CA GLY A 171 -4.15 -25.29 14.36
C GLY A 171 -4.15 -25.67 12.88
N MET A 172 -3.98 -24.73 11.95
CA MET A 172 -3.80 -25.06 10.55
C MET A 172 -2.39 -25.60 10.28
N SER A 173 -2.29 -26.59 9.38
CA SER A 173 -0.99 -27.10 8.95
C SER A 173 -0.23 -26.05 8.11
N GLY A 174 1.02 -25.76 8.47
CA GLY A 174 1.93 -24.94 7.68
C GLY A 174 2.40 -25.63 6.39
N ASP A 175 2.35 -26.97 6.36
CA ASP A 175 2.86 -27.80 5.27
C ASP A 175 1.79 -28.19 4.24
N ALA A 176 0.51 -28.03 4.56
CA ALA A 176 -0.56 -28.35 3.64
C ALA A 176 -0.58 -27.36 2.47
N VAL A 177 -0.44 -27.90 1.25
CA VAL A 177 -0.34 -27.12 0.02
C VAL A 177 -1.47 -27.49 -0.96
N ASN A 178 -1.82 -26.55 -1.84
CA ASN A 178 -2.71 -26.81 -2.96
C ASN A 178 -1.98 -27.55 -4.11
N ALA A 179 -2.70 -27.86 -5.19
CA ALA A 179 -2.14 -28.56 -6.37
C ALA A 179 -0.96 -27.82 -7.06
N ARG A 180 -0.69 -26.58 -6.70
CA ARG A 180 0.39 -25.74 -7.22
C ARG A 180 1.55 -25.55 -6.22
N GLY A 181 1.50 -26.23 -5.08
CA GLY A 181 2.50 -26.11 -4.03
C GLY A 181 2.34 -24.84 -3.15
N ILE A 182 1.29 -24.04 -3.35
CA ILE A 182 1.04 -22.85 -2.53
C ILE A 182 0.38 -23.29 -1.22
N PRO A 183 0.92 -22.85 -0.04
CA PRO A 183 0.36 -23.22 1.26
C PRO A 183 -1.10 -22.77 1.44
N HIS A 184 -1.92 -23.62 2.06
CA HIS A 184 -3.32 -23.28 2.35
C HIS A 184 -3.45 -22.08 3.28
N ILE A 185 -2.49 -21.87 4.21
CA ILE A 185 -2.42 -20.68 5.06
C ILE A 185 -2.24 -19.40 4.25
N THR A 186 -1.39 -19.43 3.21
CA THR A 186 -1.22 -18.31 2.26
C THR A 186 -2.51 -18.08 1.47
N THR A 187 -3.13 -19.15 0.98
CA THR A 187 -4.43 -19.06 0.26
C THR A 187 -5.47 -18.37 1.13
N LEU A 188 -5.64 -18.81 2.38
CA LEU A 188 -6.62 -18.22 3.29
C LEU A 188 -6.27 -16.76 3.65
N ALA A 189 -4.98 -16.42 3.81
CA ALA A 189 -4.56 -15.05 4.04
C ALA A 189 -4.98 -14.10 2.88
N PHE A 190 -4.85 -14.55 1.64
CA PHE A 190 -5.30 -13.80 0.46
C PHE A 190 -6.83 -13.67 0.39
N LEU A 191 -7.58 -14.74 0.73
CA LEU A 191 -9.05 -14.69 0.82
C LEU A 191 -9.51 -13.69 1.89
N LEU A 192 -8.88 -13.69 3.07
CA LEU A 192 -9.14 -12.71 4.11
C LEU A 192 -8.81 -11.29 3.63
N GLY A 193 -7.70 -11.12 2.93
CA GLY A 193 -7.31 -9.85 2.33
C GLY A 193 -8.36 -9.32 1.34
N ALA A 194 -8.94 -10.19 0.52
CA ALA A 194 -10.02 -9.81 -0.40
C ALA A 194 -11.26 -9.31 0.35
N VAL A 195 -11.64 -9.99 1.44
CA VAL A 195 -12.76 -9.57 2.30
C VAL A 195 -12.45 -8.24 2.98
N PHE A 196 -11.26 -8.09 3.57
CA PHE A 196 -10.87 -6.86 4.25
C PHE A 196 -10.77 -5.68 3.29
N SER A 197 -10.26 -5.88 2.06
CA SER A 197 -10.16 -4.81 1.06
C SER A 197 -11.53 -4.20 0.76
N ILE A 198 -12.52 -5.03 0.40
CA ILE A 198 -13.83 -4.51 0.02
C ILE A 198 -14.63 -4.01 1.23
N THR A 199 -14.64 -4.76 2.34
CA THR A 199 -15.46 -4.41 3.51
C THR A 199 -14.98 -3.14 4.21
N SER A 200 -13.66 -2.94 4.34
CA SER A 200 -13.10 -1.74 4.96
C SER A 200 -13.39 -0.48 4.14
N ILE A 201 -13.29 -0.54 2.83
CA ILE A 201 -13.65 0.56 1.93
C ILE A 201 -15.14 0.87 2.01
N LEU A 202 -16.00 -0.16 1.94
CA LEU A 202 -17.46 0.03 2.07
C LEU A 202 -17.84 0.65 3.42
N TRP A 203 -17.16 0.24 4.50
CA TRP A 203 -17.35 0.83 5.81
C TRP A 203 -17.05 2.33 5.80
N SER A 204 -15.85 2.71 5.34
CA SER A 204 -15.45 4.13 5.31
C SER A 204 -16.37 4.98 4.44
N VAL A 205 -16.74 4.50 3.26
CA VAL A 205 -17.64 5.24 2.35
C VAL A 205 -19.03 5.43 2.95
N ARG A 206 -19.55 4.42 3.68
CA ARG A 206 -20.88 4.49 4.30
C ARG A 206 -20.91 5.33 5.57
N THR A 207 -19.88 5.25 6.39
CA THR A 207 -19.84 5.94 7.70
C THR A 207 -19.40 7.39 7.60
N THR A 208 -18.58 7.70 6.59
CA THR A 208 -18.05 9.06 6.40
C THR A 208 -18.06 9.40 4.91
N PRO A 209 -19.22 9.75 4.33
CA PRO A 209 -19.31 10.11 2.93
C PRO A 209 -18.57 11.41 2.63
N GLU A 210 -18.19 11.59 1.36
CA GLU A 210 -17.62 12.84 0.87
C GLU A 210 -18.59 14.02 1.09
N LEU A 211 -18.00 15.20 1.29
CA LEU A 211 -18.80 16.43 1.32
C LEU A 211 -19.32 16.74 -0.10
N PRO A 212 -20.58 17.16 -0.23
CA PRO A 212 -21.09 17.61 -1.50
C PRO A 212 -20.31 18.84 -1.97
N LEU A 213 -19.94 18.85 -3.25
CA LEU A 213 -19.26 19.99 -3.86
C LEU A 213 -20.16 21.23 -3.83
N THR A 214 -19.58 22.35 -3.46
CA THR A 214 -20.25 23.66 -3.60
C THR A 214 -20.51 23.99 -5.08
N ALA A 215 -21.42 24.87 -5.36
CA ALA A 215 -21.71 25.32 -6.73
C ALA A 215 -20.45 25.90 -7.41
N ALA A 216 -19.65 26.67 -6.67
CA ALA A 216 -18.40 27.24 -7.16
C ALA A 216 -17.34 26.17 -7.48
N GLU A 217 -17.14 25.17 -6.61
CA GLU A 217 -16.23 24.05 -6.85
C GLU A 217 -16.67 23.22 -8.06
N ARG A 218 -17.98 22.95 -8.16
CA ARG A 218 -18.54 22.23 -9.31
C ARG A 218 -18.33 22.98 -10.61
N ALA A 219 -18.58 24.29 -10.64
CA ALA A 219 -18.33 25.14 -11.80
C ALA A 219 -16.85 25.16 -12.18
N ARG A 220 -15.96 25.27 -11.18
CA ARG A 220 -14.51 25.21 -11.39
C ARG A 220 -14.07 23.90 -12.00
N ILE A 221 -14.52 22.77 -11.47
CA ILE A 221 -14.18 21.43 -11.99
C ILE A 221 -14.77 21.25 -13.41
N ALA A 222 -15.99 21.70 -13.65
CA ALA A 222 -16.62 21.60 -14.97
C ALA A 222 -15.90 22.42 -16.03
N ALA A 223 -15.22 23.51 -15.66
CA ALA A 223 -14.42 24.35 -16.55
C ALA A 223 -13.02 23.76 -16.87
N LEU A 224 -12.56 22.75 -16.12
CA LEU A 224 -11.27 22.12 -16.40
C LEU A 224 -11.30 21.37 -17.74
N PRO A 225 -10.22 21.40 -18.52
CA PRO A 225 -10.12 20.62 -19.75
C PRO A 225 -10.32 19.13 -19.47
N ARG A 226 -11.19 18.49 -20.24
CA ARG A 226 -11.52 17.07 -20.10
C ARG A 226 -10.57 16.18 -20.90
N GLY A 227 -10.38 14.96 -20.43
CA GLY A 227 -9.62 13.93 -21.13
C GLY A 227 -8.20 13.71 -20.59
N MET A 228 -7.56 12.69 -21.12
CA MET A 228 -6.22 12.25 -20.68
C MET A 228 -5.10 13.23 -21.09
N GLY A 229 -5.19 13.83 -22.27
CA GLY A 229 -4.14 14.72 -22.76
C GLY A 229 -3.84 15.92 -21.84
N PRO A 230 -4.86 16.69 -21.41
CA PRO A 230 -4.66 17.76 -20.43
C PRO A 230 -4.13 17.28 -19.08
N ALA A 231 -4.55 16.09 -18.60
CA ALA A 231 -4.04 15.52 -17.36
C ALA A 231 -2.56 15.15 -17.47
N LEU A 232 -2.15 14.51 -18.56
CA LEU A 232 -0.74 14.17 -18.80
C LEU A 232 0.14 15.42 -18.97
N ARG A 233 -0.38 16.46 -19.60
CA ARG A 233 0.34 17.72 -19.74
C ARG A 233 0.57 18.41 -18.40
N GLU A 234 -0.47 18.44 -17.53
CA GLU A 234 -0.35 18.97 -16.16
C GLU A 234 0.68 18.19 -15.33
N ILE A 235 0.72 16.86 -15.45
CA ILE A 235 1.73 16.01 -14.79
C ILE A 235 3.13 16.35 -15.30
N ALA A 236 3.30 16.48 -16.63
CA ALA A 236 4.58 16.83 -17.24
C ALA A 236 5.07 18.22 -16.80
N ASP A 237 4.18 19.21 -16.75
CA ASP A 237 4.49 20.55 -16.27
C ASP A 237 4.87 20.55 -14.78
N ALA A 238 4.13 19.82 -13.94
CA ALA A 238 4.46 19.66 -12.53
C ALA A 238 5.82 18.97 -12.29
N MET A 239 6.18 18.00 -13.12
CA MET A 239 7.51 17.38 -13.08
C MET A 239 8.62 18.35 -13.51
N ARG A 240 8.36 19.15 -14.54
CA ARG A 240 9.31 20.16 -15.04
C ARG A 240 9.57 21.26 -14.01
N ASP A 241 8.50 21.71 -13.36
CA ASP A 241 8.53 22.80 -12.37
C ASP A 241 8.82 22.32 -10.95
N MET A 242 9.26 21.06 -10.79
CA MET A 242 9.51 20.44 -9.49
C MET A 242 10.57 21.23 -8.68
N PRO A 243 10.25 21.68 -7.45
CA PRO A 243 11.18 22.39 -6.58
C PRO A 243 12.44 21.57 -6.27
N ALA A 244 13.57 22.26 -6.07
CA ALA A 244 14.87 21.62 -5.82
C ALA A 244 14.83 20.62 -4.64
N THR A 245 14.15 20.96 -3.56
CA THR A 245 13.99 20.07 -2.40
C THR A 245 13.27 18.78 -2.78
N MET A 246 12.22 18.85 -3.61
CA MET A 246 11.49 17.65 -4.07
C MET A 246 12.34 16.78 -5.00
N ARG A 247 13.16 17.39 -5.87
CA ARG A 247 14.12 16.64 -6.69
C ARG A 247 15.15 15.89 -5.85
N GLN A 248 15.68 16.51 -4.80
CA GLN A 248 16.59 15.87 -3.85
C GLN A 248 15.91 14.70 -3.13
N LEU A 249 14.67 14.90 -2.67
CA LEU A 249 13.87 13.83 -2.05
C LEU A 249 13.58 12.70 -3.04
N ALA A 250 13.30 12.99 -4.31
CA ALA A 250 13.07 11.98 -5.34
C ALA A 250 14.29 11.08 -5.55
N VAL A 251 15.49 11.67 -5.63
CA VAL A 251 16.75 10.90 -5.75
C VAL A 251 16.98 10.03 -4.52
N MET A 252 16.82 10.58 -3.32
CA MET A 252 16.97 9.82 -2.08
C MET A 252 15.94 8.67 -2.02
N LYS A 253 14.69 8.94 -2.38
CA LYS A 253 13.62 7.93 -2.43
C LYS A 253 13.90 6.83 -3.45
N LEU A 254 14.52 7.13 -4.58
CA LEU A 254 14.93 6.14 -5.57
C LEU A 254 15.83 5.05 -4.92
N PHE A 255 16.89 5.47 -4.21
CA PHE A 255 17.79 4.53 -3.54
C PHE A 255 17.10 3.80 -2.40
N GLN A 256 16.28 4.50 -1.60
CA GLN A 256 15.52 3.86 -0.52
C GLN A 256 14.59 2.76 -1.04
N TRP A 257 13.80 3.06 -2.08
CA TRP A 257 12.87 2.09 -2.65
C TRP A 257 13.59 0.95 -3.36
N TYR A 258 14.72 1.23 -4.04
CA TYR A 258 15.55 0.19 -4.62
C TYR A 258 15.99 -0.84 -3.57
N ALA A 259 16.53 -0.37 -2.45
CA ALA A 259 16.93 -1.23 -1.34
C ALA A 259 15.74 -2.05 -0.78
N MET A 260 14.59 -1.41 -0.57
CA MET A 260 13.39 -2.09 -0.06
C MET A 260 12.87 -3.15 -1.04
N PHE A 261 12.86 -2.87 -2.34
CA PHE A 261 12.46 -3.87 -3.35
C PHE A 261 13.42 -5.06 -3.40
N CYS A 262 14.72 -4.84 -3.31
CA CYS A 262 15.69 -5.92 -3.19
C CYS A 262 15.42 -6.78 -1.94
N TYR A 263 15.17 -6.15 -0.79
CA TYR A 263 14.81 -6.85 0.43
C TYR A 263 13.56 -7.73 0.24
N TRP A 264 12.44 -7.16 -0.21
CA TRP A 264 11.18 -7.90 -0.35
C TRP A 264 11.25 -9.04 -1.37
N GLN A 265 12.06 -8.88 -2.42
CA GLN A 265 12.22 -9.93 -3.42
C GLN A 265 13.00 -11.13 -2.90
N TYR A 266 14.04 -10.92 -2.11
CA TYR A 266 15.02 -11.94 -1.81
C TYR A 266 15.06 -12.40 -0.34
N VAL A 267 14.38 -11.72 0.59
CA VAL A 267 14.46 -12.03 2.01
C VAL A 267 14.06 -13.47 2.33
N VAL A 268 12.99 -14.01 1.73
CA VAL A 268 12.56 -15.39 1.98
C VAL A 268 13.59 -16.38 1.44
N LEU A 269 14.17 -16.09 0.28
CA LEU A 269 15.20 -16.94 -0.32
C LEU A 269 16.48 -16.94 0.54
N ALA A 270 16.87 -15.77 1.04
CA ALA A 270 18.02 -15.66 1.94
C ALA A 270 17.77 -16.44 3.24
N LEU A 271 16.61 -16.27 3.88
CA LEU A 271 16.24 -17.01 5.08
C LEU A 271 16.18 -18.52 4.85
N ALA A 272 15.65 -18.97 3.71
CA ALA A 272 15.61 -20.39 3.36
C ALA A 272 17.02 -21.00 3.24
N ARG A 273 17.95 -20.27 2.62
CA ARG A 273 19.35 -20.73 2.47
C ARG A 273 20.11 -20.72 3.78
N THR A 274 19.98 -19.62 4.56
CA THR A 274 20.82 -19.43 5.75
C THR A 274 20.30 -20.21 6.96
N LEU A 275 18.99 -20.25 7.19
CA LEU A 275 18.42 -20.92 8.35
C LEU A 275 18.09 -22.40 8.10
N TYR A 276 17.68 -22.75 6.88
CA TYR A 276 17.18 -24.09 6.56
C TYR A 276 18.01 -24.83 5.52
N GLY A 277 19.09 -24.23 5.00
CA GLY A 277 20.02 -24.86 4.05
C GLY A 277 19.37 -25.28 2.72
N THR A 278 18.27 -24.64 2.32
CA THR A 278 17.51 -25.05 1.13
C THR A 278 17.31 -23.90 0.13
N SER A 279 17.29 -24.27 -1.16
CA SER A 279 16.85 -23.38 -2.25
C SER A 279 15.60 -23.94 -2.95
N ASP A 280 15.13 -25.13 -2.53
CA ASP A 280 13.96 -25.77 -3.11
C ASP A 280 12.66 -25.13 -2.58
N PRO A 281 11.86 -24.48 -3.45
CA PRO A 281 10.59 -23.86 -3.06
C PRO A 281 9.57 -24.86 -2.51
N GLN A 282 9.64 -26.13 -2.90
CA GLN A 282 8.70 -27.18 -2.46
C GLN A 282 9.09 -27.78 -1.09
N SER A 283 10.26 -27.45 -0.55
CA SER A 283 10.73 -27.97 0.74
C SER A 283 9.97 -27.39 1.93
N ALA A 284 9.90 -28.13 3.04
CA ALA A 284 9.39 -27.64 4.32
C ALA A 284 10.18 -26.42 4.82
N GLY A 285 11.52 -26.45 4.68
CA GLY A 285 12.38 -25.33 5.09
C GLY A 285 12.07 -24.02 4.36
N PHE A 286 11.69 -24.05 3.08
CA PHE A 286 11.30 -22.85 2.35
C PHE A 286 9.96 -22.29 2.88
N ARG A 287 9.01 -23.14 3.23
CA ARG A 287 7.74 -22.72 3.84
C ARG A 287 7.95 -22.11 5.22
N GLU A 288 8.81 -22.72 6.04
CA GLU A 288 9.20 -22.17 7.35
C GLU A 288 9.89 -20.81 7.20
N ALA A 289 10.80 -20.64 6.24
CA ALA A 289 11.41 -19.34 5.93
C ALA A 289 10.34 -18.27 5.59
N GLY A 290 9.28 -18.66 4.90
CA GLY A 290 8.11 -17.80 4.64
C GLY A 290 7.39 -17.36 5.91
N LEU A 291 7.20 -18.27 6.87
CA LEU A 291 6.60 -17.96 8.18
C LEU A 291 7.51 -17.03 9.02
N VAL A 292 8.81 -17.30 9.04
CA VAL A 292 9.80 -16.42 9.71
C VAL A 292 9.78 -15.03 9.08
N ASN A 293 9.77 -14.92 7.74
CA ASN A 293 9.61 -13.63 7.06
C ASN A 293 8.32 -12.93 7.48
N GLY A 294 7.22 -13.66 7.59
CA GLY A 294 5.95 -13.13 8.10
C GLY A 294 6.07 -12.54 9.50
N GLN A 295 6.73 -13.24 10.41
CA GLN A 295 6.97 -12.77 11.79
C GLN A 295 7.88 -11.53 11.82
N LEU A 296 8.98 -11.54 11.07
CA LEU A 296 9.89 -10.40 10.95
C LEU A 296 9.17 -9.18 10.35
N GLY A 297 8.41 -9.40 9.28
CA GLY A 297 7.61 -8.37 8.63
C GLY A 297 6.54 -7.78 9.56
N GLY A 298 5.84 -8.62 10.30
CA GLY A 298 4.89 -8.20 11.34
C GLY A 298 5.56 -7.38 12.43
N PHE A 299 6.71 -7.83 12.91
CA PHE A 299 7.46 -7.12 13.95
C PHE A 299 7.94 -5.75 13.50
N TYR A 300 8.61 -5.63 12.35
CA TYR A 300 9.11 -4.32 11.90
C TYR A 300 7.96 -3.34 11.58
N ASN A 301 6.85 -3.82 11.03
CA ASN A 301 5.67 -2.97 10.80
C ASN A 301 5.02 -2.51 12.10
N PHE A 302 4.98 -3.37 13.13
CA PHE A 302 4.51 -3.00 14.46
C PHE A 302 5.43 -1.97 15.11
N VAL A 303 6.76 -2.15 15.03
CA VAL A 303 7.73 -1.16 15.51
C VAL A 303 7.58 0.16 14.75
N ALA A 304 7.37 0.12 13.42
CA ALA A 304 7.13 1.32 12.62
C ALA A 304 5.84 2.05 13.06
N PHE A 305 4.77 1.31 13.36
CA PHE A 305 3.53 1.86 13.92
C PHE A 305 3.77 2.59 15.24
N LEU A 306 4.45 1.96 16.21
CA LEU A 306 4.78 2.58 17.50
C LEU A 306 5.71 3.78 17.33
N SER A 307 6.72 3.65 16.47
CA SER A 307 7.69 4.72 16.19
C SER A 307 7.02 5.96 15.57
N ALA A 308 6.01 5.76 14.70
CA ALA A 308 5.28 6.87 14.09
C ALA A 308 4.62 7.77 15.13
N LEU A 309 4.10 7.19 16.22
CA LEU A 309 3.53 7.96 17.33
C LEU A 309 4.58 8.79 18.07
N ALA A 310 5.79 8.24 18.27
CA ALA A 310 6.89 8.90 18.94
C ALA A 310 7.61 9.94 18.06
N MET A 311 7.53 9.82 16.73
CA MET A 311 8.26 10.68 15.79
C MET A 311 7.78 12.14 15.80
N VAL A 312 6.53 12.43 16.17
CA VAL A 312 6.01 13.82 16.18
C VAL A 312 6.81 14.72 17.12
N PRO A 313 6.97 14.40 18.43
CA PRO A 313 7.80 15.23 19.33
C PRO A 313 9.28 15.22 18.96
N VAL A 314 9.82 14.09 18.49
CA VAL A 314 11.23 13.97 18.06
C VAL A 314 11.51 14.89 16.87
N THR A 315 10.62 14.88 15.87
CA THR A 315 10.76 15.75 14.69
C THR A 315 10.64 17.23 15.05
N ARG A 316 9.77 17.58 15.99
CA ARG A 316 9.67 18.98 16.49
C ARG A 316 10.95 19.43 17.18
N ARG A 317 11.65 18.55 17.89
CA ARG A 317 12.87 18.86 18.64
C ARG A 317 14.11 18.90 17.75
N PHE A 318 14.29 17.95 16.85
CA PHE A 318 15.52 17.74 16.07
C PHE A 318 15.40 18.14 14.60
N GLY A 319 14.20 18.43 14.13
CA GLY A 319 13.90 18.75 12.74
C GLY A 319 13.76 17.50 11.85
N ALA A 320 12.88 17.58 10.88
CA ALA A 320 12.52 16.45 10.00
C ALA A 320 13.72 15.88 9.22
N ARG A 321 14.64 16.75 8.77
CA ARG A 321 15.83 16.35 8.01
C ARG A 321 16.72 15.40 8.80
N TRP A 322 17.03 15.70 10.03
CA TRP A 322 17.93 14.91 10.85
C TRP A 322 17.30 13.61 11.33
N VAL A 323 16.02 13.66 11.69
CA VAL A 323 15.25 12.46 12.06
C VAL A 323 15.20 11.48 10.89
N HIS A 324 14.93 11.99 9.68
CA HIS A 324 14.89 11.16 8.48
C HIS A 324 16.26 10.56 8.13
N ALA A 325 17.33 11.36 8.21
CA ALA A 325 18.69 10.88 7.98
C ALA A 325 19.08 9.79 8.98
N ALA A 326 18.80 9.97 10.27
CA ALA A 326 19.08 8.96 11.30
C ALA A 326 18.29 7.68 11.07
N ALA A 327 17.00 7.78 10.69
CA ALA A 327 16.18 6.61 10.38
C ALA A 327 16.70 5.83 9.16
N LEU A 328 17.12 6.51 8.10
CA LEU A 328 17.70 5.87 6.92
C LEU A 328 19.05 5.20 7.23
N THR A 329 19.90 5.85 8.04
CA THR A 329 21.17 5.26 8.47
C THR A 329 20.93 4.00 9.30
N ALA A 330 20.01 4.05 10.26
CA ALA A 330 19.64 2.87 11.06
C ALA A 330 19.09 1.73 10.20
N ALA A 331 18.23 2.05 9.22
CA ALA A 331 17.72 1.06 8.28
C ALA A 331 18.83 0.43 7.43
N GLY A 332 19.78 1.25 6.93
CA GLY A 332 20.94 0.77 6.16
C GLY A 332 21.83 -0.16 6.97
N VAL A 333 22.15 0.20 8.22
CA VAL A 333 22.90 -0.66 9.14
C VAL A 333 22.15 -1.96 9.41
N GLY A 334 20.83 -1.88 9.67
CA GLY A 334 20.01 -3.08 9.87
C GLY A 334 20.01 -4.01 8.66
N MET A 335 19.90 -3.46 7.44
CA MET A 335 20.00 -4.27 6.22
C MET A 335 21.38 -4.91 6.01
N TRP A 336 22.45 -4.22 6.39
CA TRP A 336 23.81 -4.76 6.30
C TRP A 336 24.07 -5.87 7.31
N MET A 337 23.32 -5.91 8.41
CA MET A 337 23.41 -6.96 9.44
C MET A 337 22.57 -8.22 9.08
N LEU A 338 21.78 -8.18 8.01
CA LEU A 338 21.06 -9.37 7.55
C LEU A 338 22.05 -10.40 7.01
N PRO A 339 21.82 -11.72 7.28
CA PRO A 339 22.70 -12.81 6.84
C PRO A 339 22.68 -12.99 5.33
#